data_3b472ece536c0c1e926bfc18b97c6217
#
_entry.id   3b472ece536c0c1e926bfc18b97c6217
#
_cell.length_a   1.000
_cell.length_b   1.000
_cell.length_c   1.000
_cell.angle_alpha   90.00
_cell.angle_beta   90.00
_cell.angle_gamma   90.00
#
_symmetry.space_group_name_H-M   'P 1'
#
loop_
_entity.id
_entity.type
_entity.pdbx_description
1 polymer ?
#
loop_
_entity_poly.entity_id
_entity_poly.type
_entity_poly.pdbx_seq_one_letter_code
_entity_poly.pdbx_strand_id
1 'polypeptide(L)'
;MWKKILFIIISIGFVCGAAQAKVKSVEEQRAEWNKWLEQLKEEMADKGISKKTINEAYKEDYFHEIKEVELQDKKQAEFILTSDKYINRLVNQGKVSKAREQYKKLKPKYQKISTEYGVPLNYLVAFWAIETHFGYNKGKYHLIDGLTNLSYKNRRSAFFKKELYNVLQIMDMYDLDGDKMMGSWAGAMGHFQFMPSTYNAYAVDYDDDGVADIWDSFDDAIASAANYLSKLGWKADEPWGQEVK
;
A
#
# COMPACT_ATOMS: atom_id res chain seq x y z
N MET A 1 -4.85 11.28 85.55
CA MET A 1 -5.97 10.56 84.88
C MET A 1 -5.85 10.79 83.37
N TRP A 2 -5.22 9.90 82.64
CA TRP A 2 -5.03 10.01 81.20
C TRP A 2 -5.95 9.01 80.49
N LYS A 3 -6.92 9.52 79.73
CA LYS A 3 -7.84 8.67 78.91
C LYS A 3 -7.08 8.29 77.65
N LYS A 4 -6.87 7.00 77.42
CA LYS A 4 -6.39 6.42 76.17
C LYS A 4 -7.56 6.38 75.16
N ILE A 5 -7.40 7.15 74.06
CA ILE A 5 -8.30 7.08 72.90
C ILE A 5 -7.73 5.99 71.97
N LEU A 6 -8.49 4.96 71.76
CA LEU A 6 -8.16 3.87 70.83
C LEU A 6 -8.65 4.24 69.43
N PHE A 7 -7.74 4.53 68.49
CA PHE A 7 -8.08 4.72 67.10
C PHE A 7 -8.17 3.33 66.39
N ILE A 8 -9.34 2.92 65.99
CA ILE A 8 -9.56 1.77 65.15
C ILE A 8 -9.42 2.26 63.70
N ILE A 9 -8.31 1.88 63.01
CA ILE A 9 -8.12 2.11 61.59
C ILE A 9 -8.79 0.95 60.86
N ILE A 10 -9.96 1.20 60.27
CA ILE A 10 -10.61 0.29 59.34
C ILE A 10 -9.95 0.45 57.99
N SER A 11 -9.04 -0.43 57.65
CA SER A 11 -8.46 -0.53 56.30
C SER A 11 -9.52 -1.14 55.36
N ILE A 12 -10.22 -0.30 54.61
CA ILE A 12 -11.03 -0.73 53.48
C ILE A 12 -10.05 -1.05 52.32
N GLY A 13 -9.71 -2.35 52.20
CA GLY A 13 -8.97 -2.81 51.04
C GLY A 13 -9.82 -2.71 49.78
N PHE A 14 -9.57 -1.67 48.99
CA PHE A 14 -10.09 -1.57 47.62
C PHE A 14 -9.35 -2.65 46.78
N VAL A 15 -9.94 -3.82 46.64
CA VAL A 15 -9.50 -4.81 45.64
C VAL A 15 -9.93 -4.26 44.29
N CYS A 16 -9.06 -3.47 43.67
CA CYS A 16 -9.21 -3.06 42.28
C CYS A 16 -8.90 -4.30 41.41
N GLY A 17 -9.93 -5.10 41.15
CA GLY A 17 -9.84 -6.21 40.20
C GLY A 17 -9.66 -5.66 38.81
N ALA A 18 -8.41 -5.37 38.42
CA ALA A 18 -8.07 -5.18 37.03
C ALA A 18 -8.37 -6.52 36.33
N ALA A 19 -9.49 -6.58 35.60
CA ALA A 19 -9.78 -7.68 34.71
C ALA A 19 -8.64 -7.73 33.68
N GLN A 20 -7.63 -8.57 33.91
CA GLN A 20 -6.64 -8.90 32.90
C GLN A 20 -7.39 -9.51 31.72
N ALA A 21 -7.43 -8.80 30.60
CA ALA A 21 -7.97 -9.34 29.37
C ALA A 21 -7.25 -10.67 29.09
N LYS A 22 -8.00 -11.77 29.11
CA LYS A 22 -7.45 -13.10 28.85
C LYS A 22 -6.85 -13.08 27.45
N VAL A 23 -5.54 -13.35 27.35
CA VAL A 23 -4.90 -13.51 26.05
C VAL A 23 -5.54 -14.71 25.35
N LYS A 24 -6.10 -14.48 24.16
CA LYS A 24 -6.78 -15.52 23.37
C LYS A 24 -5.78 -16.58 22.93
N SER A 25 -6.20 -17.86 22.93
CA SER A 25 -5.42 -18.93 22.35
C SER A 25 -5.25 -18.74 20.83
N VAL A 26 -4.27 -19.44 20.24
CA VAL A 26 -4.04 -19.42 18.78
C VAL A 26 -5.27 -19.96 18.06
N GLU A 27 -5.91 -20.99 18.60
CA GLU A 27 -7.13 -21.59 18.05
C GLU A 27 -8.30 -20.59 18.06
N GLU A 28 -8.48 -19.84 19.16
CA GLU A 28 -9.52 -18.80 19.25
C GLU A 28 -9.26 -17.68 18.24
N GLN A 29 -8.02 -17.27 18.05
CA GLN A 29 -7.64 -16.24 17.08
C GLN A 29 -7.88 -16.72 15.64
N ARG A 30 -7.50 -17.97 15.33
CA ARG A 30 -7.74 -18.61 14.03
C ARG A 30 -9.24 -18.73 13.72
N ALA A 31 -10.04 -19.13 14.70
CA ALA A 31 -11.50 -19.24 14.50
C ALA A 31 -12.14 -17.87 14.23
N GLU A 32 -11.69 -16.81 14.92
CA GLU A 32 -12.16 -15.44 14.64
C GLU A 32 -11.76 -14.95 13.25
N TRP A 33 -10.50 -15.21 12.84
CA TRP A 33 -10.02 -14.87 11.53
C TRP A 33 -10.82 -15.57 10.44
N ASN A 34 -10.99 -16.89 10.53
CA ASN A 34 -11.71 -17.67 9.52
C ASN A 34 -13.16 -17.19 9.39
N LYS A 35 -13.84 -16.92 10.52
CA LYS A 35 -15.20 -16.36 10.50
C LYS A 35 -15.24 -15.00 9.80
N TRP A 36 -14.28 -14.13 10.08
CA TRP A 36 -14.19 -12.82 9.44
C TRP A 36 -13.85 -12.95 7.95
N LEU A 37 -12.95 -13.86 7.57
CA LEU A 37 -12.56 -14.07 6.19
C LEU A 37 -13.73 -14.58 5.34
N GLU A 38 -14.55 -15.48 5.86
CA GLU A 38 -15.77 -15.92 5.14
C GLU A 38 -16.76 -14.75 4.94
N GLN A 39 -16.96 -13.91 5.94
CA GLN A 39 -17.75 -12.69 5.78
C GLN A 39 -17.17 -11.73 4.74
N LEU A 40 -15.84 -11.59 4.71
CA LEU A 40 -15.16 -10.78 3.71
C LEU A 40 -15.37 -11.32 2.29
N LYS A 41 -15.27 -12.64 2.09
CA LYS A 41 -15.51 -13.30 0.79
C LYS A 41 -16.96 -13.09 0.32
N GLU A 42 -17.94 -13.18 1.23
CA GLU A 42 -19.33 -12.87 0.93
C GLU A 42 -19.50 -11.41 0.49
N GLU A 43 -18.92 -10.46 1.25
CA GLU A 43 -18.94 -9.03 0.88
C GLU A 43 -18.31 -8.77 -0.50
N MET A 44 -17.23 -9.48 -0.86
CA MET A 44 -16.59 -9.34 -2.18
C MET A 44 -17.48 -9.89 -3.30
N ALA A 45 -18.13 -11.03 -3.08
CA ALA A 45 -19.08 -11.60 -4.03
C ALA A 45 -20.30 -10.68 -4.24
N ASP A 46 -20.85 -10.12 -3.19
CA ASP A 46 -21.96 -9.15 -3.24
C ASP A 46 -21.58 -7.88 -4.02
N LYS A 47 -20.30 -7.53 -4.02
CA LYS A 47 -19.76 -6.41 -4.81
C LYS A 47 -19.41 -6.78 -6.25
N GLY A 48 -19.67 -8.01 -6.66
CA GLY A 48 -19.54 -8.46 -8.05
C GLY A 48 -18.20 -9.10 -8.39
N ILE A 49 -17.32 -9.38 -7.41
CA ILE A 49 -16.12 -10.20 -7.69
C ILE A 49 -16.55 -11.64 -7.95
N SER A 50 -16.01 -12.24 -9.02
CA SER A 50 -16.36 -13.60 -9.40
C SER A 50 -15.95 -14.62 -8.33
N LYS A 51 -16.73 -15.71 -8.22
CA LYS A 51 -16.36 -16.82 -7.32
C LYS A 51 -15.03 -17.47 -7.72
N LYS A 52 -14.69 -17.46 -9.02
CA LYS A 52 -13.39 -17.94 -9.52
C LYS A 52 -12.27 -17.14 -8.88
N THR A 53 -12.31 -15.82 -8.99
CA THR A 53 -11.30 -14.91 -8.46
C THR A 53 -11.18 -15.01 -6.94
N ILE A 54 -12.30 -15.07 -6.22
CA ILE A 54 -12.29 -15.24 -4.75
C ILE A 54 -11.63 -16.57 -4.36
N ASN A 55 -11.96 -17.67 -5.04
CA ASN A 55 -11.38 -18.97 -4.75
C ASN A 55 -9.89 -19.03 -5.10
N GLU A 56 -9.46 -18.38 -6.18
CA GLU A 56 -8.06 -18.28 -6.56
C GLU A 56 -7.25 -17.44 -5.57
N ALA A 57 -7.82 -16.30 -5.13
CA ALA A 57 -7.21 -15.40 -4.16
C ALA A 57 -7.02 -16.04 -2.78
N TYR A 58 -7.91 -16.94 -2.38
CA TYR A 58 -7.93 -17.57 -1.05
C TYR A 58 -7.89 -19.10 -1.12
N LYS A 59 -7.07 -19.66 -2.01
CA LYS A 59 -6.97 -21.12 -2.27
C LYS A 59 -6.27 -21.90 -1.15
N GLU A 60 -5.48 -21.24 -0.30
CA GLU A 60 -4.76 -21.85 0.82
C GLU A 60 -5.34 -21.47 2.18
N ASP A 61 -4.93 -22.12 3.27
CA ASP A 61 -5.36 -21.80 4.65
C ASP A 61 -4.71 -20.49 5.10
N TYR A 62 -5.41 -19.41 4.92
CA TYR A 62 -4.97 -18.01 5.08
C TYR A 62 -4.83 -17.51 6.51
N PHE A 63 -4.68 -18.37 7.51
CA PHE A 63 -4.28 -17.90 8.83
C PHE A 63 -2.79 -17.54 8.84
N HIS A 64 -2.43 -16.55 8.05
CA HIS A 64 -1.12 -15.93 8.11
C HIS A 64 -1.23 -14.57 8.78
N GLU A 65 -1.10 -14.55 10.12
CA GLU A 65 -0.78 -13.32 10.82
C GLU A 65 0.59 -12.85 10.36
N ILE A 66 0.63 -11.97 9.35
CA ILE A 66 1.88 -11.41 8.86
C ILE A 66 2.32 -10.33 9.85
N LYS A 67 2.94 -10.75 10.96
CA LYS A 67 3.49 -9.83 11.99
C LYS A 67 4.39 -8.75 11.39
N GLU A 68 5.07 -9.06 10.29
CA GLU A 68 5.92 -8.12 9.57
C GLU A 68 5.11 -6.95 8.98
N VAL A 69 3.91 -7.18 8.45
CA VAL A 69 3.03 -6.13 7.91
C VAL A 69 2.58 -5.17 9.00
N GLU A 70 2.17 -5.67 10.17
CA GLU A 70 1.83 -4.82 11.32
C GLU A 70 3.02 -4.03 11.85
N LEU A 71 4.22 -4.61 11.86
CA LEU A 71 5.44 -3.93 12.27
C LEU A 71 5.83 -2.82 11.31
N GLN A 72 5.62 -3.01 10.00
CA GLN A 72 5.88 -1.99 8.99
C GLN A 72 4.90 -0.81 9.13
N ASP A 73 3.61 -1.06 9.37
CA ASP A 73 2.61 0.00 9.60
C ASP A 73 2.97 0.89 10.80
N LYS A 74 3.66 0.35 11.80
CA LYS A 74 4.10 1.09 13.01
C LYS A 74 5.44 1.82 12.85
N LYS A 75 6.26 1.49 11.84
CA LYS A 75 7.66 1.96 11.69
C LYS A 75 7.89 2.79 10.43
N GLN A 76 6.89 3.52 9.96
CA GLN A 76 7.02 4.36 8.75
C GLN A 76 8.05 5.47 8.99
N ALA A 77 9.03 5.59 8.10
CA ALA A 77 10.17 6.51 8.24
C ALA A 77 9.73 7.98 8.26
N GLU A 78 8.67 8.33 7.55
CA GLU A 78 8.06 9.65 7.49
C GLU A 78 7.53 10.15 8.83
N PHE A 79 7.20 9.24 9.76
CA PHE A 79 6.78 9.61 11.12
C PHE A 79 7.93 9.68 12.13
N ILE A 80 9.13 9.22 11.74
CA ILE A 80 10.30 9.11 12.65
C ILE A 80 11.37 10.11 12.30
N LEU A 81 11.52 10.47 11.02
CA LEU A 81 12.56 11.36 10.53
C LEU A 81 12.07 12.80 10.41
N THR A 82 12.98 13.75 10.62
CA THR A 82 12.71 15.15 10.21
C THR A 82 12.66 15.25 8.69
N SER A 83 11.93 16.26 8.16
CA SER A 83 11.76 16.47 6.71
C SER A 83 13.10 16.48 5.96
N ASP A 84 14.10 17.20 6.47
CA ASP A 84 15.44 17.28 5.85
C ASP A 84 16.13 15.91 5.77
N LYS A 85 16.06 15.13 6.85
CA LYS A 85 16.66 13.78 6.86
C LYS A 85 15.92 12.84 5.92
N TYR A 86 14.61 12.95 5.84
CA TYR A 86 13.79 12.17 4.94
C TYR A 86 14.11 12.49 3.48
N ILE A 87 14.11 13.78 3.11
CA ILE A 87 14.44 14.25 1.75
C ILE A 87 15.86 13.82 1.36
N ASN A 88 16.88 14.08 2.23
CA ASN A 88 18.27 13.72 1.95
C ASN A 88 18.48 12.19 1.80
N ARG A 89 17.67 11.38 2.48
CA ARG A 89 17.68 9.92 2.30
C ARG A 89 17.08 9.50 0.96
N LEU A 90 16.00 10.15 0.53
CA LEU A 90 15.33 9.84 -0.73
C LEU A 90 16.09 10.38 -1.93
N VAL A 91 16.61 11.61 -1.84
CA VAL A 91 17.24 12.31 -2.95
C VAL A 91 18.70 12.59 -2.62
N ASN A 92 19.59 11.72 -3.08
CA ASN A 92 21.05 11.87 -2.97
C ASN A 92 21.69 12.03 -4.36
N GLN A 93 22.95 12.49 -4.40
CA GLN A 93 23.67 12.75 -5.66
C GLN A 93 23.77 11.52 -6.56
N GLY A 94 23.91 10.32 -5.99
CA GLY A 94 23.92 9.07 -6.75
C GLY A 94 22.60 8.83 -7.48
N LYS A 95 21.47 9.02 -6.79
CA LYS A 95 20.12 8.88 -7.39
C LYS A 95 19.91 9.95 -8.48
N VAL A 96 20.32 11.20 -8.24
CA VAL A 96 20.23 12.28 -9.24
C VAL A 96 21.07 11.96 -10.49
N SER A 97 22.29 11.49 -10.33
CA SER A 97 23.17 11.09 -11.46
C SER A 97 22.54 9.94 -12.25
N LYS A 98 22.00 8.94 -11.55
CA LYS A 98 21.30 7.82 -12.19
C LYS A 98 20.03 8.26 -12.92
N ALA A 99 19.25 9.18 -12.33
CA ALA A 99 18.06 9.73 -12.99
C ALA A 99 18.42 10.46 -14.31
N ARG A 100 19.51 11.24 -14.33
CA ARG A 100 20.00 11.89 -15.55
C ARG A 100 20.44 10.89 -16.62
N GLU A 101 21.07 9.80 -16.22
CA GLU A 101 21.45 8.69 -17.11
C GLU A 101 20.20 8.04 -17.71
N GLN A 102 19.23 7.65 -16.85
CA GLN A 102 17.97 7.05 -17.29
C GLN A 102 17.16 7.99 -18.20
N TYR A 103 17.06 9.26 -17.88
CA TYR A 103 16.43 10.25 -18.75
C TYR A 103 17.00 10.24 -20.16
N LYS A 104 18.34 10.28 -20.29
CA LYS A 104 19.01 10.24 -21.61
C LYS A 104 18.71 8.96 -22.37
N LYS A 105 18.71 7.82 -21.67
CA LYS A 105 18.42 6.50 -22.24
C LYS A 105 16.97 6.36 -22.69
N LEU A 106 16.03 6.85 -21.89
CA LEU A 106 14.61 6.68 -22.12
C LEU A 106 14.03 7.71 -23.11
N LYS A 107 14.63 8.89 -23.22
CA LYS A 107 14.12 9.99 -24.04
C LYS A 107 13.77 9.60 -25.48
N PRO A 108 14.62 8.85 -26.23
CA PRO A 108 14.32 8.50 -27.62
C PRO A 108 13.01 7.70 -27.77
N LYS A 109 12.69 6.85 -26.81
CA LYS A 109 11.49 5.99 -26.84
C LYS A 109 10.26 6.69 -26.23
N TYR A 110 10.42 7.36 -25.08
CA TYR A 110 9.31 7.80 -24.25
C TYR A 110 8.98 9.30 -24.32
N GLN A 111 9.68 10.07 -25.17
CA GLN A 111 9.31 11.47 -25.40
C GLN A 111 7.91 11.60 -26.00
N LYS A 112 7.44 10.61 -26.77
CA LYS A 112 6.08 10.59 -27.35
C LYS A 112 5.05 10.57 -26.23
N ILE A 113 5.16 9.68 -25.26
CA ILE A 113 4.27 9.61 -24.08
C ILE A 113 4.26 10.93 -23.31
N SER A 114 5.45 11.49 -23.05
CA SER A 114 5.59 12.79 -22.39
C SER A 114 4.81 13.90 -23.11
N THR A 115 4.86 13.92 -24.45
CA THR A 115 4.15 14.90 -25.26
C THR A 115 2.64 14.66 -25.26
N GLU A 116 2.23 13.42 -25.38
CA GLU A 116 0.83 12.99 -25.45
C GLU A 116 0.05 13.36 -24.17
N TYR A 117 0.65 13.08 -22.99
CA TYR A 117 0.02 13.35 -21.71
C TYR A 117 0.36 14.72 -21.12
N GLY A 118 1.22 15.50 -21.77
CA GLY A 118 1.64 16.84 -21.33
C GLY A 118 2.51 16.83 -20.06
N VAL A 119 3.09 15.69 -19.68
CA VAL A 119 3.94 15.55 -18.48
C VAL A 119 5.41 15.39 -18.91
N PRO A 120 6.30 16.34 -18.58
CA PRO A 120 7.70 16.26 -19.01
C PRO A 120 8.40 15.00 -18.49
N LEU A 121 9.13 14.32 -19.37
CA LEU A 121 9.76 13.02 -19.10
C LEU A 121 10.70 13.03 -17.88
N ASN A 122 11.36 14.15 -17.59
CA ASN A 122 12.22 14.27 -16.42
C ASN A 122 11.46 14.09 -15.09
N TYR A 123 10.19 14.50 -15.02
CA TYR A 123 9.35 14.27 -13.83
C TYR A 123 8.92 12.82 -13.72
N LEU A 124 8.58 12.18 -14.85
CA LEU A 124 8.28 10.73 -14.85
C LEU A 124 9.49 9.90 -14.40
N VAL A 125 10.69 10.25 -14.86
CA VAL A 125 11.93 9.59 -14.41
C VAL A 125 12.21 9.86 -12.93
N ALA A 126 11.94 11.07 -12.43
CA ALA A 126 12.10 11.40 -11.01
C ALA A 126 11.09 10.62 -10.14
N PHE A 127 9.84 10.51 -10.58
CA PHE A 127 8.80 9.71 -9.94
C PHE A 127 9.23 8.25 -9.84
N TRP A 128 9.63 7.64 -10.95
CA TRP A 128 10.17 6.28 -10.98
C TRP A 128 11.38 6.06 -10.07
N ALA A 129 12.28 7.06 -10.01
CA ALA A 129 13.45 7.01 -9.12
C ALA A 129 13.08 6.98 -7.64
N ILE A 130 12.06 7.75 -7.25
CA ILE A 130 11.63 7.87 -5.85
C ILE A 130 10.86 6.63 -5.43
N GLU A 131 9.90 6.18 -6.23
CA GLU A 131 9.01 5.09 -5.87
C GLU A 131 9.71 3.73 -5.81
N THR A 132 10.45 3.38 -6.85
CA THR A 132 10.99 2.01 -6.96
C THR A 132 12.49 1.93 -7.18
N HIS A 133 13.21 3.05 -7.05
CA HIS A 133 14.63 3.08 -7.40
C HIS A 133 14.87 2.55 -8.82
N PHE A 134 14.14 3.10 -9.79
CA PHE A 134 14.21 2.71 -11.20
C PHE A 134 13.75 1.27 -11.46
N GLY A 135 12.68 0.84 -10.80
CA GLY A 135 12.11 -0.50 -10.93
C GLY A 135 12.84 -1.61 -10.18
N TYR A 136 13.91 -1.27 -9.44
CA TYR A 136 14.65 -2.25 -8.66
C TYR A 136 13.85 -2.80 -7.46
N ASN A 137 13.01 -1.96 -6.84
CA ASN A 137 12.25 -2.31 -5.64
C ASN A 137 10.75 -2.06 -5.86
N LYS A 138 10.09 -2.97 -6.57
CA LYS A 138 8.63 -2.92 -6.83
C LYS A 138 7.80 -3.51 -5.67
N GLY A 139 8.44 -3.97 -4.60
CA GLY A 139 7.82 -4.69 -3.49
C GLY A 139 8.04 -6.19 -3.56
N LYS A 140 7.84 -6.87 -2.45
CA LYS A 140 8.08 -8.32 -2.28
C LYS A 140 6.94 -9.04 -1.57
N TYR A 141 5.84 -8.37 -1.33
CA TYR A 141 4.68 -8.93 -0.64
C TYR A 141 3.60 -9.29 -1.65
N HIS A 142 2.92 -10.41 -1.42
CA HIS A 142 1.69 -10.69 -2.13
C HIS A 142 0.64 -9.65 -1.75
N LEU A 143 0.05 -9.00 -2.75
CA LEU A 143 -0.88 -7.88 -2.52
C LEU A 143 -2.12 -8.33 -1.75
N ILE A 144 -2.66 -9.49 -2.14
CA ILE A 144 -3.87 -10.04 -1.50
C ILE A 144 -3.60 -10.33 -0.04
N ASP A 145 -2.48 -10.98 0.29
CA ASP A 145 -2.10 -11.30 1.67
C ASP A 145 -1.91 -10.04 2.51
N GLY A 146 -1.11 -9.10 2.01
CA GLY A 146 -0.82 -7.85 2.70
C GLY A 146 -2.10 -7.06 2.99
N LEU A 147 -2.92 -6.86 1.97
CA LEU A 147 -4.17 -6.09 2.09
C LEU A 147 -5.22 -6.82 2.93
N THR A 148 -5.32 -8.16 2.85
CA THR A 148 -6.22 -8.96 3.71
C THR A 148 -5.84 -8.77 5.18
N ASN A 149 -4.56 -8.92 5.53
CA ASN A 149 -4.08 -8.69 6.88
C ASN A 149 -4.37 -7.27 7.39
N LEU A 150 -4.10 -6.25 6.58
CA LEU A 150 -4.38 -4.85 6.92
C LEU A 150 -5.87 -4.53 6.98
N SER A 151 -6.72 -5.32 6.34
CA SER A 151 -8.17 -5.21 6.43
C SER A 151 -8.74 -5.78 7.73
N TYR A 152 -7.99 -6.65 8.41
CA TYR A 152 -8.38 -7.28 9.67
C TYR A 152 -7.92 -6.46 10.87
N LYS A 153 -8.87 -5.94 11.67
CA LYS A 153 -8.62 -5.23 12.96
C LYS A 153 -7.56 -4.11 12.95
N ASN A 154 -7.26 -3.53 11.79
CA ASN A 154 -6.34 -2.40 11.67
C ASN A 154 -7.10 -1.07 11.86
N ARG A 155 -6.40 -0.01 12.33
CA ARG A 155 -7.01 1.33 12.47
C ARG A 155 -7.50 1.92 11.13
N ARG A 156 -6.94 1.48 10.00
CA ARG A 156 -7.32 1.84 8.63
C ARG A 156 -7.98 0.69 7.86
N SER A 157 -8.58 -0.26 8.55
CA SER A 157 -9.15 -1.47 7.94
C SER A 157 -10.12 -1.18 6.79
N ALA A 158 -10.97 -0.17 6.91
CA ALA A 158 -11.90 0.22 5.85
C ALA A 158 -11.19 0.69 4.57
N PHE A 159 -10.07 1.42 4.70
CA PHE A 159 -9.24 1.82 3.57
C PHE A 159 -8.62 0.60 2.90
N PHE A 160 -7.96 -0.28 3.66
CA PHE A 160 -7.31 -1.46 3.09
C PHE A 160 -8.30 -2.47 2.51
N LYS A 161 -9.49 -2.61 3.09
CA LYS A 161 -10.57 -3.42 2.51
C LYS A 161 -11.01 -2.87 1.13
N LYS A 162 -11.07 -1.54 0.97
CA LYS A 162 -11.35 -0.92 -0.32
C LYS A 162 -10.25 -1.22 -1.34
N GLU A 163 -8.98 -1.12 -0.94
CA GLU A 163 -7.86 -1.43 -1.82
C GLU A 163 -7.81 -2.92 -2.17
N LEU A 164 -8.11 -3.81 -1.23
CA LEU A 164 -8.25 -5.25 -1.48
C LEU A 164 -9.35 -5.54 -2.51
N TYR A 165 -10.51 -4.89 -2.39
CA TYR A 165 -11.57 -4.98 -3.39
C TYR A 165 -11.06 -4.59 -4.79
N ASN A 166 -10.33 -3.47 -4.89
CA ASN A 166 -9.77 -3.01 -6.17
C ASN A 166 -8.73 -4.01 -6.75
N VAL A 167 -7.89 -4.64 -5.91
CA VAL A 167 -6.97 -5.70 -6.37
C VAL A 167 -7.73 -6.87 -6.95
N LEU A 168 -8.78 -7.33 -6.26
CA LEU A 168 -9.60 -8.45 -6.76
C LEU A 168 -10.35 -8.09 -8.05
N GLN A 169 -10.76 -6.83 -8.22
CA GLN A 169 -11.32 -6.36 -9.49
C GLN A 169 -10.30 -6.42 -10.64
N ILE A 170 -9.05 -6.00 -10.39
CA ILE A 170 -7.97 -6.06 -11.38
C ILE A 170 -7.71 -7.52 -11.77
N MET A 171 -7.62 -8.40 -10.78
CA MET A 171 -7.43 -9.83 -10.97
C MET A 171 -8.57 -10.44 -11.81
N ASP A 172 -9.81 -10.09 -11.52
CA ASP A 172 -11.02 -10.58 -12.21
C ASP A 172 -11.09 -10.06 -13.65
N MET A 173 -10.75 -8.78 -13.86
CA MET A 173 -10.82 -8.11 -15.17
C MET A 173 -9.86 -8.72 -16.19
N TYR A 174 -8.64 -9.04 -15.77
CA TYR A 174 -7.58 -9.52 -16.65
C TYR A 174 -7.25 -11.01 -16.47
N ASP A 175 -8.02 -11.73 -15.67
CA ASP A 175 -7.78 -13.15 -15.32
C ASP A 175 -6.33 -13.40 -14.83
N LEU A 176 -5.83 -12.47 -13.96
CA LEU A 176 -4.46 -12.52 -13.48
C LEU A 176 -4.27 -13.59 -12.41
N ASP A 177 -3.08 -14.19 -12.43
CA ASP A 177 -2.62 -15.10 -11.37
C ASP A 177 -2.29 -14.29 -10.10
N GLY A 178 -3.08 -14.49 -9.04
CA GLY A 178 -2.91 -13.78 -7.77
C GLY A 178 -1.52 -13.96 -7.15
N ASP A 179 -0.87 -15.10 -7.38
CA ASP A 179 0.48 -15.40 -6.88
C ASP A 179 1.56 -14.49 -7.50
N LYS A 180 1.29 -13.90 -8.66
CA LYS A 180 2.18 -12.97 -9.36
C LYS A 180 1.92 -11.51 -8.99
N MET A 181 0.83 -11.21 -8.32
CA MET A 181 0.47 -9.84 -7.94
C MET A 181 1.28 -9.39 -6.72
N MET A 182 2.50 -8.92 -6.99
CA MET A 182 3.46 -8.50 -5.98
C MET A 182 3.48 -6.98 -5.82
N GLY A 183 3.77 -6.51 -4.60
CA GLY A 183 3.86 -5.09 -4.32
C GLY A 183 4.46 -4.76 -2.96
N SER A 184 4.20 -3.55 -2.47
CA SER A 184 4.60 -3.14 -1.13
C SER A 184 3.74 -3.83 -0.06
N TRP A 185 4.19 -3.81 1.19
CA TRP A 185 3.43 -4.32 2.35
C TRP A 185 2.05 -3.64 2.52
N ALA A 186 1.88 -2.44 1.98
CA ALA A 186 0.66 -1.64 2.08
C ALA A 186 -0.18 -1.64 0.79
N GLY A 187 0.18 -2.46 -0.20
CA GLY A 187 -0.62 -2.64 -1.42
C GLY A 187 -0.21 -1.76 -2.61
N ALA A 188 0.90 -1.02 -2.55
CA ALA A 188 1.39 -0.26 -3.69
C ALA A 188 2.06 -1.17 -4.72
N MET A 189 1.80 -0.93 -6.02
CA MET A 189 2.04 -1.86 -7.13
C MET A 189 2.92 -1.28 -8.22
N GLY A 190 3.73 -2.14 -8.83
CA GLY A 190 4.43 -1.87 -10.08
C GLY A 190 5.52 -0.81 -10.00
N HIS A 191 5.94 -0.33 -11.17
CA HIS A 191 7.06 0.60 -11.32
C HIS A 191 6.86 1.95 -10.64
N PHE A 192 5.63 2.42 -10.50
CA PHE A 192 5.28 3.74 -9.95
C PHE A 192 4.46 3.65 -8.65
N GLN A 193 4.43 2.47 -8.01
CA GLN A 193 3.80 2.22 -6.72
C GLN A 193 2.35 2.71 -6.66
N PHE A 194 1.55 2.40 -7.66
CA PHE A 194 0.13 2.72 -7.67
C PHE A 194 -0.61 1.92 -6.61
N MET A 195 -1.49 2.60 -5.87
CA MET A 195 -2.50 1.88 -5.11
C MET A 195 -3.50 1.22 -6.08
N PRO A 196 -4.13 0.08 -5.71
CA PRO A 196 -5.10 -0.59 -6.56
C PRO A 196 -6.22 0.32 -7.07
N SER A 197 -6.74 1.21 -6.23
CA SER A 197 -7.71 2.22 -6.63
C SER A 197 -7.15 3.23 -7.63
N THR A 198 -5.88 3.57 -7.55
CA THR A 198 -5.18 4.43 -8.51
C THR A 198 -5.02 3.72 -9.85
N TYR A 199 -4.69 2.42 -9.81
CA TYR A 199 -4.62 1.58 -11.02
C TYR A 199 -5.97 1.57 -11.75
N ASN A 200 -7.06 1.22 -11.06
CA ASN A 200 -8.40 1.18 -11.68
C ASN A 200 -8.83 2.52 -12.28
N ALA A 201 -8.33 3.64 -11.76
CA ALA A 201 -8.70 4.97 -12.25
C ALA A 201 -7.79 5.48 -13.38
N TYR A 202 -6.53 5.06 -13.44
CA TYR A 202 -5.52 5.73 -14.27
C TYR A 202 -4.59 4.81 -15.06
N ALA A 203 -4.60 3.49 -14.84
CA ALA A 203 -3.76 2.58 -15.62
C ALA A 203 -4.15 2.61 -17.10
N VAL A 204 -3.15 2.45 -17.96
CA VAL A 204 -3.26 2.49 -19.41
C VAL A 204 -2.54 1.28 -19.98
N ASP A 205 -3.22 0.53 -20.82
CA ASP A 205 -2.65 -0.43 -21.75
C ASP A 205 -2.13 0.37 -22.95
N TYR A 206 -0.83 0.65 -22.98
CA TYR A 206 -0.23 1.54 -23.97
C TYR A 206 0.33 0.78 -25.18
N ASP A 207 0.62 -0.49 -25.02
CA ASP A 207 1.11 -1.35 -26.09
C ASP A 207 -0.01 -2.17 -26.78
N ASP A 208 -1.29 -1.98 -26.33
CA ASP A 208 -2.51 -2.59 -26.88
C ASP A 208 -2.48 -4.14 -26.83
N ASP A 209 -1.85 -4.73 -25.78
CA ASP A 209 -1.82 -6.20 -25.60
C ASP A 209 -3.06 -6.73 -24.85
N GLY A 210 -3.91 -5.86 -24.35
CA GLY A 210 -5.16 -6.14 -23.64
C GLY A 210 -5.04 -6.08 -22.11
N VAL A 211 -3.86 -5.79 -21.57
CA VAL A 211 -3.60 -5.68 -20.11
C VAL A 211 -2.81 -4.43 -19.80
N ALA A 212 -3.28 -3.58 -18.91
CA ALA A 212 -2.47 -2.46 -18.41
C ALA A 212 -1.41 -2.96 -17.42
N ASP A 213 -0.34 -3.60 -17.91
CA ASP A 213 0.69 -4.23 -17.07
C ASP A 213 1.71 -3.21 -16.52
N ILE A 214 1.46 -2.70 -15.33
CA ILE A 214 2.38 -1.75 -14.67
C ILE A 214 3.57 -2.42 -13.97
N TRP A 215 3.64 -3.78 -13.97
CA TRP A 215 4.72 -4.55 -13.32
C TRP A 215 5.85 -4.89 -14.28
N ASP A 216 5.52 -5.41 -15.47
CA ASP A 216 6.48 -5.96 -16.41
C ASP A 216 6.52 -5.20 -17.75
N SER A 217 5.42 -4.52 -18.18
CA SER A 217 5.43 -3.56 -19.28
C SER A 217 5.82 -2.17 -18.78
N PHE A 218 7.05 -1.73 -19.10
CA PHE A 218 7.46 -0.37 -18.76
C PHE A 218 6.77 0.68 -19.64
N ASP A 219 6.26 0.30 -20.80
CA ASP A 219 5.49 1.18 -21.69
C ASP A 219 4.15 1.56 -21.02
N ASP A 220 3.44 0.58 -20.48
CA ASP A 220 2.20 0.79 -19.72
C ASP A 220 2.45 1.54 -18.41
N ALA A 221 3.49 1.13 -17.69
CA ALA A 221 3.82 1.74 -16.42
C ALA A 221 4.09 3.25 -16.54
N ILE A 222 4.90 3.67 -17.52
CA ILE A 222 5.24 5.08 -17.71
C ILE A 222 4.08 5.87 -18.31
N ALA A 223 3.28 5.27 -19.20
CA ALA A 223 2.07 5.88 -19.75
C ALA A 223 1.01 6.05 -18.65
N SER A 224 0.81 5.05 -17.81
CA SER A 224 -0.07 5.14 -16.64
C SER A 224 0.35 6.24 -15.68
N ALA A 225 1.65 6.37 -15.38
CA ALA A 225 2.17 7.45 -14.55
C ALA A 225 1.96 8.83 -15.18
N ALA A 226 2.14 8.96 -16.48
CA ALA A 226 1.88 10.19 -17.22
C ALA A 226 0.39 10.55 -17.21
N ASN A 227 -0.49 9.57 -17.48
CA ASN A 227 -1.95 9.73 -17.42
C ASN A 227 -2.39 10.17 -16.02
N TYR A 228 -1.88 9.50 -14.95
CA TYR A 228 -2.17 9.85 -13.57
C TYR A 228 -1.85 11.31 -13.26
N LEU A 229 -0.62 11.77 -13.53
CA LEU A 229 -0.22 13.15 -13.27
C LEU A 229 -1.03 14.15 -14.12
N SER A 230 -1.26 13.85 -15.39
CA SER A 230 -2.08 14.66 -16.29
C SER A 230 -3.51 14.84 -15.76
N LYS A 231 -4.16 13.74 -15.33
CA LYS A 231 -5.52 13.76 -14.78
C LYS A 231 -5.62 14.44 -13.41
N LEU A 232 -4.53 14.45 -12.64
CA LEU A 232 -4.45 15.22 -11.40
C LEU A 232 -4.25 16.74 -11.62
N GLY A 233 -4.17 17.18 -12.88
CA GLY A 233 -4.09 18.60 -13.23
C GLY A 233 -2.66 19.10 -13.41
N TRP A 234 -1.73 18.23 -13.78
CA TRP A 234 -0.37 18.65 -14.16
C TRP A 234 -0.44 19.69 -15.29
N LYS A 235 0.34 20.77 -15.14
CA LYS A 235 0.52 21.81 -16.16
C LYS A 235 2.00 21.97 -16.43
N ALA A 236 2.41 21.75 -17.67
CA ALA A 236 3.81 21.72 -18.07
C ALA A 236 4.52 23.08 -17.97
N ASP A 237 3.77 24.17 -18.02
CA ASP A 237 4.22 25.56 -17.97
C ASP A 237 4.22 26.14 -16.53
N GLU A 238 3.69 25.39 -15.54
CA GLU A 238 3.73 25.80 -14.14
C GLU A 238 4.91 25.15 -13.41
N PRO A 239 5.55 25.84 -12.46
CA PRO A 239 6.60 25.24 -11.65
C PRO A 239 5.98 24.20 -10.71
N TRP A 240 6.69 23.07 -10.46
CA TRP A 240 6.26 22.01 -9.56
C TRP A 240 6.14 22.46 -8.09
N GLY A 241 6.75 23.57 -7.76
CA GLY A 241 6.74 24.15 -6.42
C GLY A 241 7.33 25.56 -6.41
N GLN A 242 7.05 26.29 -5.36
CA GLN A 242 7.57 27.63 -5.13
C GLN A 242 8.02 27.77 -3.67
N GLU A 243 9.16 28.39 -3.44
CA GLU A 243 9.62 28.75 -2.10
C GLU A 243 8.66 29.79 -1.50
N VAL A 244 8.16 29.48 -0.30
CA VAL A 244 7.33 30.41 0.48
C VAL A 244 8.12 30.87 1.70
N LYS A 245 8.01 32.16 2.01
CA LYS A 245 8.64 32.78 3.19
C LYS A 245 7.74 32.68 4.40
#